data_109ec25a8b6e5690fd304cd12cd9ae2c
#
_entry.id   109ec25a8b6e5690fd304cd12cd9ae2c
#
_cell.length_a   1.000
_cell.length_b   1.000
_cell.length_c   1.000
_cell.angle_alpha   90.00
_cell.angle_beta   90.00
_cell.angle_gamma   90.00
#
_symmetry.space_group_name_H-M   'P 1'
#
loop_
_entity.id
_entity.type
_entity.pdbx_description
1 polymer ?
#
loop_
_entity_poly.entity_id
_entity_poly.type
_entity_poly.pdbx_seq_one_letter_code
_entity_poly.pdbx_strand_id
1 'polypeptide(L)'
;MNRNIIQLLVAAALLSLSSAAHASSDEAWKQLAADVEAKCKQAAVTIEKPAATVDPFGSSHYGLALVTGKPKGAKGLIAQICVYDKENKSVEIGSELDAKKLGLMPAK
;
A
#
# COMPACT_ATOMS: atom_id res chain seq x y z
N MET A 1 -36.50 -17.08 -34.74
CA MET A 1 -35.10 -17.32 -35.06
C MET A 1 -34.13 -16.38 -34.34
N ASN A 2 -34.42 -15.09 -34.29
CA ASN A 2 -33.49 -14.12 -33.69
C ASN A 2 -33.40 -14.20 -32.16
N ARG A 3 -34.39 -14.79 -31.51
CA ARG A 3 -34.42 -14.92 -30.05
C ARG A 3 -33.31 -15.81 -29.49
N ASN A 4 -32.97 -16.89 -30.17
CA ASN A 4 -31.96 -17.82 -29.72
C ASN A 4 -30.54 -17.24 -29.81
N ILE A 5 -30.30 -16.40 -30.81
CA ILE A 5 -29.00 -15.74 -31.02
C ILE A 5 -28.80 -14.67 -29.93
N ILE A 6 -29.83 -13.91 -29.56
CA ILE A 6 -29.76 -12.89 -28.54
C ILE A 6 -29.49 -13.52 -27.16
N GLN A 7 -30.14 -14.66 -26.85
CA GLN A 7 -29.93 -15.37 -25.59
C GLN A 7 -28.50 -15.88 -25.44
N LEU A 8 -27.91 -16.38 -26.52
CA LEU A 8 -26.52 -16.85 -26.52
C LEU A 8 -25.53 -15.72 -26.28
N LEU A 9 -25.76 -14.54 -26.85
CA LEU A 9 -24.91 -13.37 -26.66
C LEU A 9 -24.95 -12.85 -25.22
N VAL A 10 -26.12 -12.86 -24.59
CA VAL A 10 -26.26 -12.45 -23.18
C VAL A 10 -25.53 -13.40 -22.25
N ALA A 11 -25.61 -14.70 -22.51
CA ALA A 11 -24.91 -15.71 -21.69
C ALA A 11 -23.40 -15.56 -21.78
N ALA A 12 -22.86 -15.25 -22.96
CA ALA A 12 -21.43 -15.03 -23.16
C ALA A 12 -20.95 -13.79 -22.42
N ALA A 13 -21.73 -12.71 -22.39
CA ALA A 13 -21.40 -11.50 -21.65
C ALA A 13 -21.34 -11.72 -20.13
N LEU A 14 -22.26 -12.52 -19.58
CA LEU A 14 -22.29 -12.87 -18.16
C LEU A 14 -21.04 -13.69 -17.75
N LEU A 15 -20.59 -14.61 -18.59
CA LEU A 15 -19.39 -15.39 -18.33
C LEU A 15 -18.12 -14.53 -18.32
N SER A 16 -18.05 -13.52 -19.17
CA SER A 16 -16.93 -12.59 -19.21
C SER A 16 -16.84 -11.74 -17.94
N LEU A 17 -17.97 -11.32 -17.36
CA LEU A 17 -18.00 -10.55 -16.14
C LEU A 17 -17.58 -11.38 -14.92
N SER A 18 -17.89 -12.66 -14.85
CA SER A 18 -17.53 -13.50 -13.71
C SER A 18 -16.03 -13.79 -13.64
N SER A 19 -15.30 -13.80 -14.77
CA SER A 19 -13.85 -13.99 -14.75
C SER A 19 -13.06 -12.78 -14.26
N ALA A 20 -13.66 -11.60 -14.22
CA ALA A 20 -13.02 -10.37 -13.72
C ALA A 20 -13.04 -10.26 -12.18
N ALA A 21 -13.72 -11.17 -11.48
CA ALA A 21 -13.88 -11.11 -10.02
C ALA A 21 -12.71 -11.72 -9.23
N HIS A 22 -11.72 -12.32 -9.88
CA HIS A 22 -10.56 -12.93 -9.22
C HIS A 22 -9.38 -11.97 -9.20
N ALA A 23 -9.36 -11.07 -8.22
CA ALA A 23 -8.43 -9.96 -8.21
C ALA A 23 -7.18 -10.14 -7.35
N SER A 24 -7.09 -11.19 -6.50
CA SER A 24 -5.97 -11.35 -5.59
C SER A 24 -4.86 -12.20 -6.21
N SER A 25 -4.06 -11.58 -7.08
CA SER A 25 -2.87 -12.22 -7.64
C SER A 25 -1.62 -11.69 -6.95
N ASP A 26 -0.51 -12.41 -7.08
CA ASP A 26 0.78 -11.95 -6.60
C ASP A 26 1.14 -10.57 -7.16
N GLU A 27 0.78 -10.33 -8.41
CA GLU A 27 1.01 -9.04 -9.06
C GLU A 27 0.21 -7.91 -8.41
N ALA A 28 -1.05 -8.18 -8.02
CA ALA A 28 -1.87 -7.19 -7.32
C ALA A 28 -1.28 -6.84 -5.94
N TRP A 29 -0.74 -7.81 -5.22
CA TRP A 29 -0.07 -7.57 -3.94
C TRP A 29 1.21 -6.75 -4.10
N LYS A 30 1.99 -7.04 -5.13
CA LYS A 30 3.19 -6.24 -5.45
C LYS A 30 2.85 -4.80 -5.79
N GLN A 31 1.79 -4.60 -6.55
CA GLN A 31 1.29 -3.26 -6.90
C GLN A 31 0.87 -2.49 -5.65
N LEU A 32 0.14 -3.14 -4.75
CA LEU A 32 -0.28 -2.54 -3.50
C LEU A 32 0.94 -2.13 -2.67
N ALA A 33 1.90 -3.03 -2.49
CA ALA A 33 3.09 -2.75 -1.70
C ALA A 33 3.89 -1.59 -2.28
N ALA A 34 4.02 -1.51 -3.60
CA ALA A 34 4.71 -0.42 -4.28
C ALA A 34 3.99 0.92 -4.08
N ASP A 35 2.66 0.93 -4.14
CA ASP A 35 1.86 2.13 -3.94
C ASP A 35 1.94 2.62 -2.48
N VAL A 36 1.87 1.70 -1.53
CA VAL A 36 2.05 2.00 -0.11
C VAL A 36 3.43 2.60 0.15
N GLU A 37 4.47 1.98 -0.39
CA GLU A 37 5.85 2.48 -0.24
C GLU A 37 5.97 3.92 -0.75
N ALA A 38 5.53 4.16 -1.98
CA ALA A 38 5.66 5.47 -2.60
C ALA A 38 4.90 6.55 -1.83
N LYS A 39 3.65 6.28 -1.49
CA LYS A 39 2.79 7.26 -0.81
C LYS A 39 3.21 7.52 0.63
N CYS A 40 3.65 6.50 1.34
CA CYS A 40 4.15 6.65 2.70
C CYS A 40 5.44 7.48 2.73
N LYS A 41 6.35 7.25 1.79
CA LYS A 41 7.56 8.05 1.68
C LYS A 41 7.24 9.52 1.36
N GLN A 42 6.28 9.78 0.48
CA GLN A 42 5.84 11.14 0.16
C GLN A 42 5.21 11.84 1.37
N ALA A 43 4.48 11.11 2.19
CA ALA A 43 3.84 11.67 3.38
C ALA A 43 4.83 12.01 4.51
N ALA A 44 5.98 11.38 4.53
CA ALA A 44 7.00 11.57 5.56
C ALA A 44 7.86 12.81 5.28
N VAL A 45 7.23 13.97 5.24
CA VAL A 45 7.85 15.22 4.80
C VAL A 45 8.92 15.75 5.76
N THR A 46 8.96 15.28 7.00
CA THR A 46 9.95 15.71 7.98
C THR A 46 11.22 14.84 7.99
N ILE A 47 11.25 13.79 7.20
CA ILE A 47 12.37 12.86 7.14
C ILE A 47 13.20 13.12 5.87
N GLU A 48 14.52 13.23 6.03
CA GLU A 48 15.45 13.26 4.91
C GLU A 48 15.61 11.85 4.35
N LYS A 49 15.49 11.71 3.03
CA LYS A 49 15.68 10.43 2.33
C LYS A 49 14.92 9.29 3.02
N PRO A 50 13.60 9.39 3.14
CA PRO A 50 12.82 8.38 3.87
C PRO A 50 12.93 7.00 3.21
N ALA A 51 13.04 5.98 4.06
CA ALA A 51 12.94 4.58 3.67
C ALA A 51 11.65 4.01 4.24
N ALA A 52 10.95 3.19 3.49
CA ALA A 52 9.72 2.57 3.97
C ALA A 52 9.88 1.05 4.01
N THR A 53 9.53 0.46 5.15
CA THR A 53 9.39 -0.98 5.29
C THR A 53 7.90 -1.28 5.26
N VAL A 54 7.45 -1.95 4.21
CA VAL A 54 6.03 -2.17 3.95
C VAL A 54 5.65 -3.58 4.37
N ASP A 55 4.52 -3.70 5.09
CA ASP A 55 3.88 -4.99 5.27
C ASP A 55 3.30 -5.41 3.91
N PRO A 56 3.73 -6.54 3.33
CA PRO A 56 3.36 -6.87 1.94
C PRO A 56 1.87 -7.08 1.72
N PHE A 57 1.12 -7.36 2.75
CA PHE A 57 -0.33 -7.57 2.66
C PHE A 57 -1.15 -6.54 3.42
N GLY A 58 -0.59 -5.99 4.48
CA GLY A 58 -1.29 -5.07 5.37
C GLY A 58 -2.37 -5.75 6.19
N SER A 59 -3.28 -4.95 6.72
CA SER A 59 -4.48 -5.43 7.41
C SER A 59 -5.63 -5.57 6.40
N SER A 60 -6.82 -5.92 6.87
CA SER A 60 -7.99 -6.09 5.98
C SER A 60 -8.30 -4.85 5.14
N HIS A 61 -8.21 -3.68 5.74
CA HIS A 61 -8.60 -2.43 5.08
C HIS A 61 -7.43 -1.49 4.80
N TYR A 62 -6.25 -1.75 5.36
CA TYR A 62 -5.16 -0.81 5.32
C TYR A 62 -3.85 -1.43 4.86
N GLY A 63 -3.13 -0.70 4.02
CA GLY A 63 -1.72 -0.92 3.83
C GLY A 63 -0.95 -0.33 5.00
N LEU A 64 0.13 -0.97 5.42
CA LEU A 64 0.89 -0.59 6.60
C LEU A 64 2.36 -0.50 6.28
N ALA A 65 2.99 0.56 6.76
CA ALA A 65 4.43 0.74 6.58
C ALA A 65 5.04 1.48 7.76
N LEU A 66 6.32 1.23 7.95
CA LEU A 66 7.13 2.00 8.87
C LEU A 66 8.10 2.82 8.04
N VAL A 67 8.03 4.15 8.17
CA VAL A 67 8.93 5.04 7.46
C VAL A 67 10.03 5.49 8.40
N THR A 68 11.28 5.31 8.00
CA THR A 68 12.44 5.59 8.83
C THR A 68 13.41 6.54 8.13
N GLY A 69 14.18 7.24 8.91
CA GLY A 69 15.24 8.09 8.42
C GLY A 69 15.64 9.14 9.44
N LYS A 70 16.52 10.02 9.01
CA LYS A 70 16.98 11.14 9.82
C LYS A 70 15.98 12.29 9.71
N PRO A 71 15.54 12.91 10.81
CA PRO A 71 14.68 14.07 10.71
C PRO A 71 15.43 15.27 10.13
N LYS A 72 14.70 16.08 9.35
CA LYS A 72 15.29 17.31 8.80
C LYS A 72 15.72 18.26 9.91
N GLY A 73 16.95 18.74 9.83
CA GLY A 73 17.47 19.70 10.78
C GLY A 73 17.79 19.15 12.16
N ALA A 74 17.79 17.83 12.35
CA ALA A 74 18.09 17.20 13.63
C ALA A 74 18.91 15.94 13.44
N LYS A 75 19.43 15.40 14.51
CA LYS A 75 20.21 14.16 14.52
C LYS A 75 19.38 12.99 15.03
N GLY A 76 19.83 11.80 14.75
CA GLY A 76 19.21 10.57 15.20
C GLY A 76 18.34 9.94 14.13
N LEU A 77 17.90 8.74 14.39
CA LEU A 77 17.01 7.99 13.51
C LEU A 77 15.60 8.01 14.12
N ILE A 78 14.63 8.36 13.30
CA ILE A 78 13.23 8.34 13.71
C ILE A 78 12.43 7.38 12.84
N ALA A 79 11.27 7.01 13.32
CA ALA A 79 10.31 6.20 12.60
C ALA A 79 8.93 6.82 12.70
N GLN A 80 8.17 6.71 11.63
CA GLN A 80 6.76 7.13 11.61
C GLN A 80 5.92 5.97 11.08
N ILE A 81 4.80 5.71 11.74
CA ILE A 81 3.85 4.69 11.28
C ILE A 81 3.00 5.32 10.18
N CYS A 82 2.90 4.64 9.05
CA CYS A 82 2.09 5.08 7.93
C CYS A 82 0.96 4.10 7.68
N VAL A 83 -0.24 4.62 7.52
CA VAL A 83 -1.46 3.85 7.25
C VAL A 83 -2.03 4.30 5.91
N TYR A 84 -2.22 3.34 5.03
CA TYR A 84 -2.73 3.56 3.68
C TYR A 84 -4.12 2.94 3.57
N ASP A 85 -5.11 3.75 3.23
CA ASP A 85 -6.48 3.26 3.02
C ASP A 85 -6.57 2.56 1.67
N LYS A 86 -6.85 1.26 1.68
CA LYS A 86 -6.91 0.46 0.46
C LYS A 86 -8.06 0.85 -0.47
N GLU A 87 -9.11 1.42 0.08
CA GLU A 87 -10.29 1.80 -0.69
C GLU A 87 -10.08 3.11 -1.44
N ASN A 88 -9.74 4.18 -0.73
CA ASN A 88 -9.59 5.51 -1.33
C ASN A 88 -8.13 5.91 -1.61
N LYS A 89 -7.17 5.08 -1.24
CA LYS A 89 -5.73 5.28 -1.49
C LYS A 89 -5.13 6.50 -0.80
N SER A 90 -5.79 7.02 0.21
CA SER A 90 -5.24 8.09 1.04
C SER A 90 -4.28 7.53 2.09
N VAL A 91 -3.37 8.36 2.57
CA VAL A 91 -2.44 7.96 3.63
C VAL A 91 -2.52 8.91 4.81
N GLU A 92 -2.30 8.34 5.98
CA GLU A 92 -2.09 9.07 7.22
C GLU A 92 -0.75 8.65 7.79
N ILE A 93 -0.01 9.62 8.32
CA ILE A 93 1.28 9.36 8.92
C ILE A 93 1.26 9.77 10.38
N GLY A 94 1.83 8.92 11.23
CA GLY A 94 1.89 9.16 12.67
C GLY A 94 3.00 10.12 13.04
N SER A 95 3.12 10.37 14.34
CA SER A 95 4.16 11.23 14.88
C SER A 95 5.55 10.58 14.78
N GLU A 96 6.57 11.39 14.97
CA GLU A 96 7.94 10.91 14.99
C GLU A 96 8.21 10.12 16.26
N LEU A 97 8.67 8.88 16.08
CA LEU A 97 9.05 7.99 17.16
C LEU A 97 10.57 7.82 17.13
N ASP A 98 11.18 7.73 18.31
CA ASP A 98 12.61 7.46 18.41
C ASP A 98 12.87 6.01 17.98
N ALA A 99 13.52 5.85 16.83
CA ALA A 99 13.80 4.53 16.28
C ALA A 99 14.68 3.68 17.20
N LYS A 100 15.54 4.31 17.98
CA LYS A 100 16.39 3.62 18.96
C LYS A 100 15.55 2.95 20.04
N LYS A 101 14.49 3.63 20.52
CA LYS A 101 13.56 3.06 21.50
C LYS A 101 12.77 1.88 20.94
N LEU A 102 12.59 1.83 19.65
CA LEU A 102 11.92 0.71 18.96
C LEU A 102 12.89 -0.44 18.65
N GLY A 103 14.15 -0.30 19.02
CA GLY A 103 15.18 -1.31 18.72
C GLY A 103 15.63 -1.31 17.27
N LEU A 104 15.33 -0.25 16.52
CA LEU A 104 15.77 -0.11 15.14
C LEU A 104 17.16 0.50 15.10
N MET A 105 18.08 -0.20 14.48
CA MET A 105 19.47 0.24 14.36
C MET A 105 19.70 0.74 12.94
N PRO A 106 20.44 1.85 12.77
CA PRO A 106 20.81 2.28 11.43
C PRO A 106 21.66 1.22 10.73
N ALA A 107 21.44 1.05 9.44
CA ALA A 107 22.27 0.18 8.62
C ALA A 107 23.72 0.70 8.61
N LYS A 108 24.67 -0.20 8.82
CA LYS A 108 26.09 0.14 8.78
C LYS A 108 26.62 0.17 7.35
#